data_2d0e84c43988848a9b13c4b3389d11aa
#
_entry.id   2d0e84c43988848a9b13c4b3389d11aa
#
_cell.length_a   1.000
_cell.length_b   1.000
_cell.length_c   1.000
_cell.angle_alpha   90.00
_cell.angle_beta   90.00
_cell.angle_gamma   90.00
#
_symmetry.space_group_name_H-M   'P 1'
#
loop_
_entity.id
_entity.type
_entity.pdbx_description
1 polymer ?
#
loop_
_entity_poly.entity_id
_entity_poly.type
_entity_poly.pdbx_seq_one_letter_code
_entity_poly.pdbx_strand_id
1 'polypeptide(L)'
;MSAVYINSAACISVQDTLNENFSDTLKPENSVQILKAIEPNYKEFIPPAMSRRMSKTVKMSSVASTKALQEAGIEKPDAIIVGTGMGCSQDSEKFLKNVLENNEEFLTPTFFIQSTHNTVSGQIALGLQCHGYNFTYVNSSSSLEFSMLDAKLQILDGEAENVLVGSTDEQTERTMELYKLNNSIKKEENLPVDYLNSTTEGVIWGEGSSFFVLGKDKTENSYAQLKDIQIVNTLELNETKNFIEDFLAKNNLKNGDIDAFILGFSGDSESDGYYQNASELFPNSSLLYYKHLSGEFNTASGFSTFMACQIFKKQEIPEVMMINDVKKESIKNILLYNHLGGGDHSLVLLENV
;
A
#
# COMPACT_ATOMS: atom_id res chain seq x y z
N MET A 1 15.88 9.09 21.53
CA MET A 1 15.90 8.08 20.44
C MET A 1 15.73 8.83 19.15
N SER A 2 16.49 8.48 18.13
CA SER A 2 16.29 9.05 16.79
C SER A 2 14.91 8.65 16.26
N ALA A 3 14.17 9.61 15.74
CA ALA A 3 12.83 9.42 15.16
C ALA A 3 12.94 9.32 13.63
N VAL A 4 11.94 8.71 13.00
CA VAL A 4 11.83 8.68 11.55
C VAL A 4 10.46 9.25 11.16
N TYR A 5 10.46 10.18 10.23
CA TYR A 5 9.28 10.94 9.84
C TYR A 5 8.85 10.60 8.41
N ILE A 6 7.54 10.59 8.17
CA ILE A 6 6.97 10.57 6.83
C ILE A 6 6.84 12.02 6.38
N ASN A 7 7.74 12.47 5.54
CA ASN A 7 7.85 13.86 5.09
C ASN A 7 7.03 14.17 3.84
N SER A 8 6.63 13.15 3.11
CA SER A 8 5.72 13.27 1.98
C SER A 8 4.98 11.97 1.71
N ALA A 9 3.84 12.07 1.01
CA ALA A 9 3.02 10.92 0.64
C ALA A 9 2.31 11.16 -0.70
N ALA A 10 2.45 10.27 -1.65
CA ALA A 10 1.74 10.30 -2.93
C ALA A 10 1.19 8.92 -3.28
N CYS A 11 -0.01 8.90 -3.83
CA CYS A 11 -0.70 7.67 -4.19
C CYS A 11 -1.37 7.80 -5.54
N ILE A 12 -1.32 6.72 -6.34
CA ILE A 12 -2.18 6.49 -7.50
C ILE A 12 -3.02 5.28 -7.17
N SER A 13 -4.32 5.42 -7.20
CA SER A 13 -5.27 4.39 -6.80
C SER A 13 -6.54 4.43 -7.66
N VAL A 14 -7.50 3.65 -7.27
CA VAL A 14 -8.88 3.66 -7.79
C VAL A 14 -9.58 5.02 -7.57
N GLN A 15 -9.13 5.77 -6.56
CA GLN A 15 -9.60 7.13 -6.29
C GLN A 15 -8.70 8.15 -6.99
N ASP A 16 -9.23 9.33 -7.32
CA ASP A 16 -8.46 10.44 -7.94
C ASP A 16 -7.55 11.14 -6.91
N THR A 17 -6.60 10.37 -6.35
CA THR A 17 -5.73 10.77 -5.23
C THR A 17 -4.68 11.83 -5.59
N LEU A 18 -4.51 12.16 -6.85
CA LEU A 18 -3.65 13.27 -7.30
C LEU A 18 -4.37 14.63 -7.28
N ASN A 19 -5.68 14.64 -7.09
CA ASN A 19 -6.47 15.85 -6.88
C ASN A 19 -6.35 16.30 -5.43
N GLU A 20 -6.08 17.58 -5.18
CA GLU A 20 -5.91 18.14 -3.82
C GLU A 20 -7.15 17.95 -2.93
N ASN A 21 -8.34 17.94 -3.52
CA ASN A 21 -9.61 17.74 -2.80
C ASN A 21 -10.15 16.31 -2.88
N PHE A 22 -9.29 15.31 -3.15
CA PHE A 22 -9.72 13.94 -3.38
C PHE A 22 -10.53 13.35 -2.20
N SER A 23 -10.22 13.73 -0.97
CA SER A 23 -10.91 13.23 0.22
C SER A 23 -12.41 13.53 0.23
N ASP A 24 -12.83 14.62 -0.42
CA ASP A 24 -14.24 15.03 -0.51
C ASP A 24 -14.97 14.28 -1.64
N THR A 25 -14.21 13.59 -2.50
CA THR A 25 -14.72 12.88 -3.68
C THR A 25 -14.56 11.37 -3.59
N LEU A 26 -14.12 10.84 -2.44
CA LEU A 26 -13.99 9.41 -2.22
C LEU A 26 -15.31 8.67 -2.46
N LYS A 27 -15.26 7.63 -3.27
CA LYS A 27 -16.43 6.82 -3.64
C LYS A 27 -16.12 5.34 -3.43
N PRO A 28 -16.88 4.66 -2.57
CA PRO A 28 -16.78 3.21 -2.49
C PRO A 28 -17.28 2.58 -3.79
N GLU A 29 -16.63 1.50 -4.17
CA GLU A 29 -17.05 0.67 -5.29
C GLU A 29 -17.16 -0.78 -4.82
N ASN A 30 -18.32 -1.36 -5.01
CA ASN A 30 -18.63 -2.69 -4.52
C ASN A 30 -19.39 -3.56 -5.53
N SER A 31 -19.59 -3.04 -6.75
CA SER A 31 -20.45 -3.65 -7.77
C SER A 31 -19.68 -4.27 -8.95
N VAL A 32 -18.35 -4.30 -8.86
CA VAL A 32 -17.46 -4.89 -9.87
C VAL A 32 -16.44 -5.83 -9.23
N GLN A 33 -15.90 -6.73 -10.00
CA GLN A 33 -14.90 -7.69 -9.52
C GLN A 33 -13.48 -7.11 -9.45
N ILE A 34 -13.19 -6.13 -10.30
CA ILE A 34 -11.86 -5.56 -10.50
C ILE A 34 -11.96 -4.05 -10.58
N LEU A 35 -11.22 -3.37 -9.74
CA LEU A 35 -11.07 -1.92 -9.71
C LEU A 35 -9.78 -1.52 -10.41
N LYS A 36 -9.87 -0.55 -11.33
CA LYS A 36 -8.70 -0.02 -12.04
C LYS A 36 -8.30 1.33 -11.48
N ALA A 37 -6.99 1.54 -11.33
CA ALA A 37 -6.46 2.82 -10.90
C ALA A 37 -6.80 3.93 -11.91
N ILE A 38 -7.10 5.11 -11.40
CA ILE A 38 -7.24 6.33 -12.21
C ILE A 38 -5.84 6.77 -12.64
N GLU A 39 -5.52 6.52 -13.92
CA GLU A 39 -4.20 6.79 -14.45
C GLU A 39 -4.04 8.29 -14.75
N PRO A 40 -2.92 8.91 -14.31
CA PRO A 40 -2.64 10.31 -14.64
C PRO A 40 -2.23 10.47 -16.11
N ASN A 41 -2.14 11.72 -16.56
CA ASN A 41 -1.52 12.02 -17.85
C ASN A 41 0.00 11.80 -17.79
N TYR A 42 0.43 10.59 -18.08
CA TYR A 42 1.85 10.21 -18.01
C TYR A 42 2.80 11.09 -18.85
N LYS A 43 2.31 11.77 -19.90
CA LYS A 43 3.15 12.64 -20.75
C LYS A 43 3.70 13.85 -20.00
N GLU A 44 3.09 14.22 -18.90
CA GLU A 44 3.55 15.32 -18.04
C GLU A 44 4.76 14.92 -17.18
N PHE A 45 4.95 13.62 -16.95
CA PHE A 45 5.97 13.09 -16.04
C PHE A 45 7.04 12.25 -16.75
N ILE A 46 6.67 11.55 -17.82
CA ILE A 46 7.51 10.55 -18.47
C ILE A 46 7.66 10.88 -19.96
N PRO A 47 8.89 11.02 -20.47
CA PRO A 47 9.11 11.21 -21.89
C PRO A 47 8.43 10.10 -22.73
N PRO A 48 7.72 10.44 -23.81
CA PRO A 48 6.95 9.48 -24.61
C PRO A 48 7.76 8.27 -25.12
N ALA A 49 9.03 8.45 -25.43
CA ALA A 49 9.92 7.41 -25.89
C ALA A 49 10.20 6.35 -24.79
N MET A 50 10.26 6.77 -23.53
CA MET A 50 10.44 5.89 -22.38
C MET A 50 9.11 5.22 -22.01
N SER A 51 8.02 5.99 -21.95
CA SER A 51 6.69 5.53 -21.55
C SER A 51 6.19 4.33 -22.39
N ARG A 52 6.57 4.26 -23.68
CA ARG A 52 6.18 3.15 -24.58
C ARG A 52 6.75 1.79 -24.16
N ARG A 53 7.82 1.78 -23.38
CA ARG A 53 8.53 0.57 -22.95
C ARG A 53 8.26 0.22 -21.48
N MET A 54 7.49 1.03 -20.77
CA MET A 54 7.20 0.85 -19.35
C MET A 54 5.87 0.12 -19.18
N SER A 55 5.84 -0.85 -18.26
CA SER A 55 4.59 -1.43 -17.77
C SER A 55 3.72 -0.38 -17.08
N LYS A 56 2.47 -0.69 -16.83
CA LYS A 56 1.56 0.16 -16.05
C LYS A 56 2.13 0.43 -14.65
N THR A 57 2.60 -0.62 -13.97
CA THR A 57 3.25 -0.56 -12.65
C THR A 57 4.39 0.45 -12.62
N VAL A 58 5.32 0.37 -13.58
CA VAL A 58 6.46 1.29 -13.68
C VAL A 58 5.99 2.74 -13.90
N LYS A 59 4.96 2.96 -14.74
CA LYS A 59 4.43 4.31 -14.99
C LYS A 59 3.77 4.90 -13.75
N MET A 60 2.91 4.15 -13.07
CA MET A 60 2.27 4.60 -11.83
C MET A 60 3.32 4.94 -10.78
N SER A 61 4.30 4.07 -10.58
CA SER A 61 5.37 4.26 -9.60
C SER A 61 6.26 5.46 -9.93
N SER A 62 6.57 5.68 -11.22
CA SER A 62 7.34 6.85 -11.63
C SER A 62 6.61 8.16 -11.31
N VAL A 63 5.30 8.22 -11.49
CA VAL A 63 4.53 9.42 -11.15
C VAL A 63 4.40 9.58 -9.64
N ALA A 64 4.02 8.53 -8.91
CA ALA A 64 3.85 8.60 -7.46
C ALA A 64 5.17 8.95 -6.76
N SER A 65 6.30 8.34 -7.16
CA SER A 65 7.63 8.67 -6.62
C SER A 65 8.05 10.11 -6.91
N THR A 66 7.81 10.60 -8.14
CA THR A 66 8.09 11.98 -8.51
C THR A 66 7.28 12.96 -7.66
N LYS A 67 5.98 12.69 -7.45
CA LYS A 67 5.12 13.52 -6.61
C LYS A 67 5.57 13.53 -5.16
N ALA A 68 5.92 12.37 -4.59
CA ALA A 68 6.43 12.28 -3.24
C ALA A 68 7.74 13.08 -3.06
N LEU A 69 8.69 12.95 -3.98
CA LEU A 69 9.94 13.71 -3.94
C LEU A 69 9.73 15.21 -4.08
N GLN A 70 8.83 15.64 -4.98
CA GLN A 70 8.48 17.04 -5.17
C GLN A 70 7.88 17.65 -3.91
N GLU A 71 6.95 16.94 -3.25
CA GLU A 71 6.33 17.39 -2.00
C GLU A 71 7.36 17.49 -0.86
N ALA A 72 8.30 16.53 -0.78
CA ALA A 72 9.39 16.57 0.20
C ALA A 72 10.46 17.61 -0.10
N GLY A 73 10.48 18.21 -1.30
CA GLY A 73 11.55 19.10 -1.74
C GLY A 73 12.89 18.41 -1.96
N ILE A 74 12.88 17.11 -2.24
CA ILE A 74 14.08 16.29 -2.42
C ILE A 74 14.26 15.97 -3.90
N GLU A 75 15.39 16.37 -4.46
CA GLU A 75 15.74 16.08 -5.86
C GLU A 75 16.21 14.62 -6.02
N LYS A 76 17.01 14.13 -5.07
CA LYS A 76 17.60 12.80 -5.09
C LYS A 76 17.63 12.20 -3.68
N PRO A 77 16.97 11.05 -3.43
CA PRO A 77 17.04 10.37 -2.14
C PRO A 77 18.36 9.62 -1.98
N ASP A 78 18.75 9.30 -0.75
CA ASP A 78 19.92 8.49 -0.46
C ASP A 78 19.70 7.00 -0.77
N ALA A 79 18.44 6.55 -0.64
CA ALA A 79 18.04 5.17 -0.89
C ALA A 79 16.66 5.11 -1.56
N ILE A 80 16.41 4.03 -2.31
CA ILE A 80 15.11 3.72 -2.92
C ILE A 80 14.74 2.29 -2.56
N ILE A 81 13.63 2.09 -1.85
CA ILE A 81 13.16 0.78 -1.40
C ILE A 81 11.71 0.60 -1.83
N VAL A 82 11.43 -0.47 -2.57
CA VAL A 82 10.10 -0.71 -3.16
C VAL A 82 9.57 -2.07 -2.76
N GLY A 83 8.31 -2.11 -2.32
CA GLY A 83 7.56 -3.33 -2.09
C GLY A 83 6.66 -3.66 -3.28
N THR A 84 6.54 -4.93 -3.61
CA THR A 84 5.57 -5.42 -4.60
C THR A 84 5.25 -6.88 -4.32
N GLY A 85 4.03 -7.29 -4.57
CA GLY A 85 3.70 -8.72 -4.49
C GLY A 85 3.98 -9.45 -5.79
N MET A 86 3.61 -8.85 -6.91
CA MET A 86 3.62 -9.50 -8.22
C MET A 86 4.58 -8.85 -9.24
N GLY A 87 5.18 -7.72 -8.89
CA GLY A 87 6.06 -6.99 -9.80
C GLY A 87 5.34 -6.48 -11.05
N CYS A 88 6.04 -6.47 -12.17
CA CYS A 88 5.50 -6.07 -13.47
C CYS A 88 4.76 -7.25 -14.13
N SER A 89 3.61 -7.63 -13.58
CA SER A 89 2.82 -8.81 -14.00
C SER A 89 2.45 -8.77 -15.47
N GLN A 90 2.11 -7.60 -16.02
CA GLN A 90 1.76 -7.45 -17.43
C GLN A 90 2.91 -7.85 -18.35
N ASP A 91 4.14 -7.48 -18.02
CA ASP A 91 5.30 -7.84 -18.84
C ASP A 91 5.70 -9.31 -18.64
N SER A 92 5.51 -9.85 -17.45
CA SER A 92 5.66 -11.30 -17.18
C SER A 92 4.69 -12.12 -18.05
N GLU A 93 3.42 -11.75 -18.08
CA GLU A 93 2.41 -12.43 -18.92
C GLU A 93 2.73 -12.34 -20.41
N LYS A 94 3.14 -11.16 -20.89
CA LYS A 94 3.57 -10.97 -22.30
C LYS A 94 4.78 -11.82 -22.62
N PHE A 95 5.77 -11.88 -21.72
CA PHE A 95 6.95 -12.71 -21.94
C PHE A 95 6.59 -14.20 -22.03
N LEU A 96 5.85 -14.71 -21.05
CA LEU A 96 5.42 -16.12 -21.03
C LEU A 96 4.57 -16.47 -22.24
N LYS A 97 3.66 -15.60 -22.67
CA LYS A 97 2.87 -15.76 -23.88
C LYS A 97 3.77 -15.89 -25.12
N ASN A 98 4.76 -15.00 -25.26
CA ASN A 98 5.71 -15.05 -26.36
C ASN A 98 6.54 -16.34 -26.37
N VAL A 99 6.95 -16.84 -25.19
CA VAL A 99 7.64 -18.12 -25.08
C VAL A 99 6.81 -19.26 -25.66
N LEU A 100 5.52 -19.32 -25.29
CA LEU A 100 4.61 -20.38 -25.77
C LEU A 100 4.28 -20.26 -27.26
N GLU A 101 3.99 -19.05 -27.74
CA GLU A 101 3.57 -18.81 -29.13
C GLU A 101 4.70 -18.96 -30.13
N ASN A 102 5.95 -18.71 -29.73
CA ASN A 102 7.13 -18.80 -30.61
C ASN A 102 7.97 -20.06 -30.38
N ASN A 103 7.48 -21.05 -29.63
CA ASN A 103 8.23 -22.28 -29.30
C ASN A 103 9.63 -21.98 -28.76
N GLU A 104 9.73 -20.97 -27.85
CA GLU A 104 10.98 -20.50 -27.22
C GLU A 104 11.99 -19.85 -28.20
N GLU A 105 11.60 -19.59 -29.46
CA GLU A 105 12.46 -18.95 -30.46
C GLU A 105 12.12 -17.45 -30.61
N PHE A 106 13.10 -16.66 -31.06
CA PHE A 106 12.93 -15.23 -31.43
C PHE A 106 12.30 -14.36 -30.31
N LEU A 107 12.63 -14.64 -29.05
CA LEU A 107 12.07 -13.91 -27.92
C LEU A 107 12.64 -12.50 -27.84
N THR A 108 11.77 -11.52 -27.53
CA THR A 108 12.17 -10.14 -27.32
C THR A 108 12.70 -9.97 -25.89
N PRO A 109 14.00 -9.67 -25.66
CA PRO A 109 14.55 -9.55 -24.31
C PRO A 109 13.90 -8.48 -23.44
N THR A 110 13.27 -7.48 -24.06
CA THR A 110 12.64 -6.35 -23.34
C THR A 110 11.60 -6.82 -22.35
N PHE A 111 10.70 -7.73 -22.69
CA PHE A 111 9.67 -8.21 -21.77
C PHE A 111 10.28 -9.00 -20.60
N PHE A 112 11.32 -9.80 -20.86
CA PHE A 112 12.04 -10.49 -19.79
C PHE A 112 12.70 -9.51 -18.82
N ILE A 113 13.42 -8.50 -19.33
CA ILE A 113 14.10 -7.49 -18.50
C ILE A 113 13.06 -6.70 -17.68
N GLN A 114 11.91 -6.37 -18.27
CA GLN A 114 10.86 -5.60 -17.59
C GLN A 114 10.03 -6.45 -16.61
N SER A 115 10.05 -7.77 -16.71
CA SER A 115 9.23 -8.65 -15.86
C SER A 115 9.82 -8.88 -14.46
N THR A 116 11.06 -8.49 -14.21
CA THR A 116 11.69 -8.70 -12.89
C THR A 116 11.09 -7.76 -11.85
N HIS A 117 10.93 -8.24 -10.62
CA HIS A 117 10.30 -7.48 -9.53
C HIS A 117 11.02 -6.17 -9.19
N ASN A 118 12.35 -6.15 -9.32
CA ASN A 118 13.17 -4.97 -9.06
C ASN A 118 13.16 -3.94 -10.21
N THR A 119 12.43 -4.18 -11.28
CA THR A 119 12.33 -3.24 -12.41
C THR A 119 11.81 -1.88 -11.97
N VAL A 120 10.82 -1.84 -11.06
CA VAL A 120 10.25 -0.58 -10.59
C VAL A 120 11.30 0.28 -9.89
N SER A 121 11.96 -0.26 -8.86
CA SER A 121 12.98 0.47 -8.10
C SER A 121 14.16 0.88 -8.99
N GLY A 122 14.57 -0.01 -9.91
CA GLY A 122 15.65 0.24 -10.87
C GLY A 122 15.31 1.34 -11.87
N GLN A 123 14.09 1.38 -12.41
CA GLN A 123 13.66 2.44 -13.35
C GLN A 123 13.56 3.81 -12.67
N ILE A 124 13.07 3.85 -11.41
CA ILE A 124 13.06 5.08 -10.61
C ILE A 124 14.51 5.54 -10.37
N ALA A 125 15.41 4.65 -9.96
CA ALA A 125 16.82 4.98 -9.73
C ALA A 125 17.51 5.51 -10.98
N LEU A 126 17.27 4.88 -12.14
CA LEU A 126 17.80 5.34 -13.43
C LEU A 126 17.28 6.73 -13.79
N GLY A 127 15.99 6.97 -13.61
CA GLY A 127 15.36 8.27 -13.89
C GLY A 127 15.92 9.41 -13.03
N LEU A 128 16.20 9.12 -11.76
CA LEU A 128 16.75 10.07 -10.78
C LEU A 128 18.29 10.11 -10.78
N GLN A 129 18.95 9.27 -11.56
CA GLN A 129 20.41 9.07 -11.48
C GLN A 129 20.86 8.79 -10.03
N CYS A 130 20.07 8.03 -9.28
CA CYS A 130 20.36 7.63 -7.93
C CYS A 130 21.20 6.36 -7.94
N HIS A 131 22.38 6.41 -7.33
CA HIS A 131 23.33 5.29 -7.23
C HIS A 131 23.44 4.77 -5.79
N GLY A 132 22.57 5.24 -4.90
CA GLY A 132 22.50 4.81 -3.52
C GLY A 132 21.90 3.41 -3.37
N TYR A 133 21.62 3.04 -2.13
CA TYR A 133 20.98 1.77 -1.81
C TYR A 133 19.66 1.62 -2.56
N ASN A 134 19.47 0.46 -3.22
CA ASN A 134 18.27 0.18 -4.00
C ASN A 134 17.84 -1.27 -3.75
N PHE A 135 16.69 -1.47 -3.16
CA PHE A 135 16.20 -2.79 -2.81
C PHE A 135 14.71 -2.96 -3.15
N THR A 136 14.31 -4.21 -3.38
CA THR A 136 12.91 -4.56 -3.66
C THR A 136 12.50 -5.74 -2.78
N TYR A 137 11.45 -5.52 -1.99
CA TYR A 137 10.81 -6.55 -1.18
C TYR A 137 9.66 -7.20 -1.94
N VAL A 138 9.65 -8.54 -1.92
CA VAL A 138 8.61 -9.36 -2.56
C VAL A 138 8.06 -10.33 -1.51
N ASN A 139 7.24 -9.81 -0.63
CA ASN A 139 6.73 -10.49 0.56
C ASN A 139 5.20 -10.39 0.64
N SER A 140 4.51 -10.64 -0.49
CA SER A 140 3.04 -10.61 -0.55
C SER A 140 2.46 -9.31 0.05
N SER A 141 1.49 -9.39 0.95
CA SER A 141 0.81 -8.22 1.52
C SER A 141 1.65 -7.41 2.52
N SER A 142 2.79 -7.92 2.96
CA SER A 142 3.70 -7.19 3.86
C SER A 142 4.89 -6.54 3.15
N SER A 143 4.87 -6.51 1.80
CA SER A 143 6.00 -5.97 1.01
C SER A 143 6.29 -4.49 1.28
N LEU A 144 5.25 -3.67 1.47
CA LEU A 144 5.42 -2.27 1.85
C LEU A 144 6.00 -2.14 3.26
N GLU A 145 5.49 -2.88 4.20
CA GLU A 145 5.89 -2.83 5.61
C GLU A 145 7.36 -3.25 5.78
N PHE A 146 7.82 -4.28 5.05
CA PHE A 146 9.24 -4.62 4.99
C PHE A 146 10.07 -3.49 4.38
N SER A 147 9.57 -2.84 3.32
CA SER A 147 10.24 -1.69 2.71
C SER A 147 10.34 -0.50 3.65
N MET A 148 9.27 -0.20 4.40
CA MET A 148 9.27 0.88 5.41
C MET A 148 10.16 0.55 6.62
N LEU A 149 10.20 -0.72 7.03
CA LEU A 149 11.05 -1.18 8.12
C LEU A 149 12.54 -1.05 7.75
N ASP A 150 12.94 -1.48 6.55
CA ASP A 150 14.29 -1.32 6.04
C ASP A 150 14.66 0.16 5.94
N ALA A 151 13.81 1.00 5.35
CA ALA A 151 14.02 2.44 5.28
C ALA A 151 14.23 3.07 6.66
N LYS A 152 13.42 2.64 7.64
CA LYS A 152 13.56 3.09 9.03
C LYS A 152 14.91 2.68 9.62
N LEU A 153 15.36 1.45 9.37
CA LEU A 153 16.66 0.96 9.85
C LEU A 153 17.81 1.72 9.19
N GLN A 154 17.80 1.94 7.87
CA GLN A 154 18.81 2.73 7.16
C GLN A 154 18.96 4.14 7.78
N ILE A 155 17.84 4.79 8.11
CA ILE A 155 17.86 6.12 8.73
C ILE A 155 18.37 6.07 10.18
N LEU A 156 17.94 5.09 10.97
CA LEU A 156 18.35 4.96 12.37
C LEU A 156 19.82 4.61 12.54
N ASP A 157 20.37 3.82 11.62
CA ASP A 157 21.78 3.42 11.58
C ASP A 157 22.68 4.52 10.97
N GLY A 158 22.08 5.60 10.41
CA GLY A 158 22.78 6.73 9.82
C GLY A 158 23.34 6.47 8.42
N GLU A 159 22.89 5.41 7.75
CA GLU A 159 23.25 5.08 6.38
C GLU A 159 22.52 5.95 5.35
N ALA A 160 21.35 6.53 5.72
CA ALA A 160 20.57 7.43 4.90
C ALA A 160 19.96 8.55 5.74
N GLU A 161 19.79 9.73 5.17
CA GLU A 161 19.03 10.83 5.76
C GLU A 161 17.59 10.88 5.22
N ASN A 162 17.43 10.58 3.92
CA ASN A 162 16.15 10.57 3.22
C ASN A 162 16.04 9.33 2.35
N VAL A 163 14.98 8.55 2.54
CA VAL A 163 14.70 7.32 1.80
C VAL A 163 13.38 7.48 1.04
N LEU A 164 13.40 7.25 -0.26
CA LEU A 164 12.19 7.06 -1.04
C LEU A 164 11.73 5.61 -0.86
N VAL A 165 10.61 5.43 -0.19
CA VAL A 165 10.00 4.11 0.03
C VAL A 165 8.62 4.07 -0.61
N GLY A 166 8.25 2.94 -1.22
CA GLY A 166 6.93 2.84 -1.79
C GLY A 166 6.56 1.41 -2.14
N SER A 167 5.36 1.30 -2.69
CA SER A 167 4.87 0.00 -3.14
C SER A 167 3.96 0.13 -4.35
N THR A 168 3.82 -0.97 -5.09
CA THR A 168 3.03 -0.97 -6.30
C THR A 168 2.66 -2.37 -6.76
N ASP A 169 1.42 -2.53 -7.20
CA ASP A 169 0.94 -3.72 -7.91
C ASP A 169 -0.09 -3.33 -8.97
N GLU A 170 -0.15 -4.11 -10.05
CA GLU A 170 -1.12 -4.00 -11.13
C GLU A 170 -1.91 -5.30 -11.26
N GLN A 171 -3.12 -5.20 -11.80
CA GLN A 171 -3.93 -6.37 -12.10
C GLN A 171 -3.93 -6.64 -13.61
N THR A 172 -3.69 -7.90 -13.95
CA THR A 172 -3.63 -8.37 -15.33
C THR A 172 -4.75 -9.36 -15.61
N GLU A 173 -5.13 -9.47 -16.87
CA GLU A 173 -6.26 -10.30 -17.30
C GLU A 173 -6.06 -11.77 -16.92
N ARG A 174 -4.87 -12.29 -17.20
CA ARG A 174 -4.57 -13.71 -16.95
C ARG A 174 -4.52 -14.06 -15.47
N THR A 175 -3.92 -13.20 -14.66
CA THR A 175 -3.90 -13.39 -13.21
C THR A 175 -5.31 -13.37 -12.64
N MET A 176 -6.17 -12.45 -13.11
CA MET A 176 -7.57 -12.40 -12.68
C MET A 176 -8.37 -13.64 -13.10
N GLU A 177 -8.11 -14.21 -14.27
CA GLU A 177 -8.69 -15.51 -14.67
C GLU A 177 -8.29 -16.63 -13.71
N LEU A 178 -7.01 -16.69 -13.29
CA LEU A 178 -6.54 -17.67 -12.31
C LEU A 178 -7.18 -17.48 -10.93
N TYR A 179 -7.36 -16.25 -10.48
CA TYR A 179 -8.03 -15.95 -9.21
C TYR A 179 -9.53 -16.29 -9.22
N LYS A 180 -10.18 -16.28 -10.38
CA LYS A 180 -11.55 -16.82 -10.52
C LYS A 180 -11.61 -18.33 -10.28
N LEU A 181 -10.56 -19.07 -10.68
CA LEU A 181 -10.53 -20.52 -10.54
C LEU A 181 -10.35 -21.01 -9.10
N ASN A 182 -9.71 -20.20 -8.25
CA ASN A 182 -9.45 -20.55 -6.83
C ASN A 182 -10.35 -19.79 -5.84
N ASN A 183 -11.43 -19.15 -6.32
CA ASN A 183 -12.38 -18.36 -5.55
C ASN A 183 -11.76 -17.14 -4.82
N SER A 184 -10.56 -16.67 -5.20
CA SER A 184 -9.95 -15.47 -4.60
C SER A 184 -10.59 -14.17 -5.07
N ILE A 185 -11.46 -14.21 -6.10
CA ILE A 185 -12.21 -13.06 -6.58
C ILE A 185 -13.69 -13.22 -6.25
N LYS A 186 -14.35 -12.13 -5.85
CA LYS A 186 -15.78 -12.13 -5.55
C LYS A 186 -16.58 -12.56 -6.79
N LYS A 187 -17.48 -13.53 -6.64
CA LYS A 187 -18.36 -13.98 -7.73
C LYS A 187 -19.38 -12.89 -8.10
N GLU A 188 -19.76 -12.80 -9.37
CA GLU A 188 -20.70 -11.79 -9.87
C GLU A 188 -22.05 -11.84 -9.14
N GLU A 189 -22.53 -13.04 -8.80
CA GLU A 189 -23.79 -13.25 -8.07
C GLU A 189 -23.76 -12.73 -6.63
N ASN A 190 -22.55 -12.45 -6.08
CA ASN A 190 -22.35 -11.91 -4.73
C ASN A 190 -22.10 -10.39 -4.73
N LEU A 191 -22.28 -9.73 -5.86
CA LEU A 191 -22.20 -8.28 -5.99
C LEU A 191 -23.60 -7.65 -5.85
N PRO A 192 -23.75 -6.47 -5.25
CA PRO A 192 -22.71 -5.66 -4.59
C PRO A 192 -22.24 -6.25 -3.25
N VAL A 193 -20.96 -6.04 -2.92
CA VAL A 193 -20.38 -6.53 -1.66
C VAL A 193 -20.75 -5.64 -0.48
N ASP A 194 -21.22 -6.24 0.60
CA ASP A 194 -21.17 -5.64 1.94
C ASP A 194 -19.83 -6.00 2.58
N TYR A 195 -18.87 -5.08 2.59
CA TYR A 195 -17.52 -5.34 3.08
C TYR A 195 -17.43 -5.70 4.56
N LEU A 196 -18.39 -5.25 5.37
CA LEU A 196 -18.37 -5.46 6.82
C LEU A 196 -19.15 -6.68 7.26
N ASN A 197 -20.15 -7.10 6.47
CA ASN A 197 -21.06 -8.20 6.81
C ASN A 197 -21.11 -9.29 5.72
N SER A 198 -20.08 -9.40 4.89
CA SER A 198 -20.03 -10.41 3.83
C SER A 198 -20.01 -11.82 4.42
N THR A 199 -20.78 -12.70 3.82
CA THR A 199 -20.83 -14.14 4.14
C THR A 199 -20.27 -15.01 3.01
N THR A 200 -19.62 -14.41 2.03
CA THR A 200 -19.12 -15.06 0.84
C THR A 200 -17.60 -14.91 0.69
N GLU A 201 -16.97 -15.92 0.12
CA GLU A 201 -15.53 -15.95 -0.18
C GLU A 201 -15.12 -14.94 -1.26
N GLY A 202 -13.83 -14.63 -1.29
CA GLY A 202 -13.17 -13.82 -2.31
C GLY A 202 -13.34 -12.33 -2.09
N VAL A 203 -12.55 -11.57 -2.81
CA VAL A 203 -12.46 -10.11 -2.67
C VAL A 203 -12.71 -9.38 -4.00
N ILE A 204 -12.96 -8.08 -3.92
CA ILE A 204 -12.86 -7.19 -5.09
C ILE A 204 -11.38 -6.80 -5.23
N TRP A 205 -10.77 -7.15 -6.36
CA TRP A 205 -9.37 -6.84 -6.60
C TRP A 205 -9.20 -5.41 -7.12
N GLY A 206 -8.12 -4.77 -6.66
CA GLY A 206 -7.71 -3.43 -7.08
C GLY A 206 -6.25 -3.38 -7.50
N GLU A 207 -5.75 -2.18 -7.74
CA GLU A 207 -4.38 -1.91 -8.12
C GLU A 207 -4.00 -0.49 -7.68
N GLY A 208 -2.70 -0.24 -7.52
CA GLY A 208 -2.24 1.07 -7.13
C GLY A 208 -0.74 1.17 -6.92
N SER A 209 -0.30 2.38 -6.62
CA SER A 209 1.09 2.69 -6.33
C SER A 209 1.15 3.80 -5.30
N SER A 210 1.84 3.57 -4.19
CA SER A 210 2.00 4.54 -3.10
C SER A 210 3.46 4.74 -2.80
N PHE A 211 3.89 6.00 -2.71
CA PHE A 211 5.27 6.36 -2.40
C PHE A 211 5.32 7.42 -1.31
N PHE A 212 6.34 7.30 -0.47
CA PHE A 212 6.60 8.14 0.69
C PHE A 212 8.06 8.54 0.72
N VAL A 213 8.37 9.71 1.25
CA VAL A 213 9.74 10.05 1.64
C VAL A 213 9.83 9.93 3.16
N LEU A 214 10.63 8.98 3.63
CA LEU A 214 11.00 8.88 5.03
C LEU A 214 12.28 9.68 5.28
N GLY A 215 12.31 10.44 6.38
CA GLY A 215 13.43 11.28 6.74
C GLY A 215 13.78 11.22 8.21
N LYS A 216 15.06 11.50 8.51
CA LYS A 216 15.60 11.64 9.86
C LYS A 216 15.05 12.87 10.57
N ASP A 217 14.90 13.97 9.80
CA ASP A 217 14.49 15.25 10.33
C ASP A 217 13.02 15.50 10.08
N LYS A 218 12.33 16.05 11.07
CA LYS A 218 10.99 16.59 10.92
C LYS A 218 11.05 17.88 10.12
N THR A 219 10.20 17.97 9.10
CA THR A 219 10.01 19.19 8.28
C THR A 219 8.65 19.82 8.58
N GLU A 220 8.38 21.00 8.03
CA GLU A 220 7.06 21.63 8.12
C GLU A 220 5.96 20.83 7.40
N ASN A 221 6.36 19.99 6.45
CA ASN A 221 5.46 19.13 5.66
C ASN A 221 5.30 17.71 6.23
N SER A 222 5.98 17.37 7.33
CA SER A 222 5.89 16.03 7.91
C SER A 222 4.47 15.70 8.32
N TYR A 223 4.00 14.54 7.89
CA TYR A 223 2.67 14.02 8.19
C TYR A 223 2.61 13.30 9.52
N ALA A 224 3.62 12.46 9.78
CA ALA A 224 3.64 11.58 10.94
C ALA A 224 5.06 11.14 11.27
N GLN A 225 5.24 10.68 12.51
CA GLN A 225 6.36 9.86 12.92
C GLN A 225 6.00 8.39 12.69
N LEU A 226 6.86 7.64 12.00
CA LEU A 226 6.79 6.19 11.91
C LEU A 226 7.34 5.58 13.21
N LYS A 227 6.47 5.24 14.15
CA LYS A 227 6.84 4.75 15.49
C LYS A 227 7.39 3.35 15.44
N ASP A 228 6.60 2.41 14.94
CA ASP A 228 6.99 0.99 14.89
C ASP A 228 6.23 0.24 13.80
N ILE A 229 6.82 -0.87 13.38
CA ILE A 229 6.23 -1.83 12.44
C ILE A 229 6.45 -3.23 13.01
N GLN A 230 5.44 -4.06 12.95
CA GLN A 230 5.55 -5.48 13.29
C GLN A 230 4.89 -6.32 12.19
N ILE A 231 5.58 -7.39 11.79
CA ILE A 231 5.15 -8.29 10.72
C ILE A 231 5.24 -9.72 11.26
N VAL A 232 4.24 -10.54 10.92
CA VAL A 232 4.21 -11.98 11.19
C VAL A 232 3.54 -12.70 10.04
N ASN A 233 4.16 -13.77 9.53
CA ASN A 233 3.61 -14.50 8.37
C ASN A 233 2.36 -15.31 8.72
N THR A 234 2.34 -15.94 9.87
CA THR A 234 1.27 -16.82 10.30
C THR A 234 0.80 -16.39 11.67
N LEU A 235 -0.50 -16.24 11.81
CA LEU A 235 -1.16 -15.88 13.06
C LEU A 235 -2.46 -16.67 13.14
N GLU A 236 -2.69 -17.33 14.27
CA GLU A 236 -3.99 -17.97 14.50
C GLU A 236 -5.03 -16.91 14.87
N LEU A 237 -6.28 -17.14 14.45
CA LEU A 237 -7.36 -16.16 14.67
C LEU A 237 -7.54 -15.78 16.13
N ASN A 238 -7.37 -16.71 17.05
CA ASN A 238 -7.46 -16.47 18.50
C ASN A 238 -6.25 -15.73 19.10
N GLU A 239 -5.14 -15.61 18.37
CA GLU A 239 -3.93 -14.90 18.79
C GLU A 239 -3.95 -13.42 18.37
N THR A 240 -4.89 -13.01 17.51
CA THR A 240 -4.95 -11.64 16.96
C THR A 240 -4.92 -10.56 18.03
N LYS A 241 -5.68 -10.74 19.10
CA LYS A 241 -5.76 -9.76 20.19
C LYS A 241 -4.44 -9.64 20.92
N ASN A 242 -3.81 -10.75 21.27
CA ASN A 242 -2.51 -10.76 21.96
C ASN A 242 -1.42 -10.14 21.08
N PHE A 243 -1.41 -10.45 19.78
CA PHE A 243 -0.46 -9.86 18.83
C PHE A 243 -0.52 -8.33 18.82
N ILE A 244 -1.73 -7.76 18.84
CA ILE A 244 -1.92 -6.30 18.88
C ILE A 244 -1.54 -5.73 20.26
N GLU A 245 -1.98 -6.35 21.35
CA GLU A 245 -1.69 -5.87 22.71
C GLU A 245 -0.20 -5.92 23.04
N ASP A 246 0.52 -6.97 22.63
CA ASP A 246 1.96 -7.10 22.77
C ASP A 246 2.70 -6.00 21.97
N PHE A 247 2.24 -5.71 20.75
CA PHE A 247 2.80 -4.62 19.95
C PHE A 247 2.61 -3.26 20.61
N LEU A 248 1.42 -2.97 21.14
CA LEU A 248 1.16 -1.72 21.85
C LEU A 248 1.99 -1.62 23.13
N ALA A 249 2.06 -2.70 23.91
CA ALA A 249 2.85 -2.75 25.14
C ALA A 249 4.35 -2.50 24.88
N LYS A 250 4.91 -3.08 23.82
CA LYS A 250 6.29 -2.82 23.35
C LYS A 250 6.52 -1.33 23.06
N ASN A 251 5.50 -0.63 22.59
CA ASN A 251 5.53 0.80 22.29
C ASN A 251 5.10 1.69 23.50
N ASN A 252 4.92 1.12 24.70
CA ASN A 252 4.43 1.79 25.89
C ASN A 252 3.04 2.44 25.72
N LEU A 253 2.19 1.82 24.90
CA LEU A 253 0.82 2.24 24.63
C LEU A 253 -0.18 1.19 25.10
N LYS A 254 -1.42 1.62 25.28
CA LYS A 254 -2.59 0.79 25.55
C LYS A 254 -3.65 1.02 24.47
N ASN A 255 -4.65 0.16 24.40
CA ASN A 255 -5.76 0.27 23.44
C ASN A 255 -6.42 1.66 23.45
N GLY A 256 -6.56 2.28 24.67
CA GLY A 256 -7.15 3.61 24.83
C GLY A 256 -6.31 4.78 24.29
N ASP A 257 -5.03 4.55 23.99
CA ASP A 257 -4.12 5.56 23.43
C ASP A 257 -4.19 5.64 21.89
N ILE A 258 -4.93 4.71 21.25
CA ILE A 258 -5.15 4.71 19.80
C ILE A 258 -6.41 5.52 19.48
N ASP A 259 -6.26 6.58 18.70
CA ASP A 259 -7.35 7.47 18.33
C ASP A 259 -8.11 6.93 17.11
N ALA A 260 -7.39 6.40 16.12
CA ALA A 260 -7.97 5.78 14.95
C ALA A 260 -7.30 4.43 14.64
N PHE A 261 -8.10 3.45 14.24
CA PHE A 261 -7.62 2.12 13.86
C PHE A 261 -8.10 1.78 12.46
N ILE A 262 -7.18 1.68 11.50
CA ILE A 262 -7.47 1.41 10.09
C ILE A 262 -7.31 -0.08 9.83
N LEU A 263 -8.39 -0.71 9.43
CA LEU A 263 -8.55 -2.15 9.23
C LEU A 263 -8.72 -2.48 7.75
N GLY A 264 -8.16 -3.60 7.33
CA GLY A 264 -8.18 -4.04 5.93
C GLY A 264 -9.39 -4.91 5.57
N PHE A 265 -10.59 -4.66 6.09
CA PHE A 265 -11.80 -5.39 5.70
C PHE A 265 -11.92 -5.47 4.19
N SER A 266 -12.01 -6.69 3.67
CA SER A 266 -12.01 -6.99 2.24
C SER A 266 -13.35 -7.54 1.73
N GLY A 267 -14.26 -7.86 2.65
CA GLY A 267 -15.51 -8.54 2.35
C GLY A 267 -15.35 -10.05 2.15
N ASP A 268 -14.22 -10.62 2.53
CA ASP A 268 -13.97 -12.05 2.46
C ASP A 268 -14.34 -12.76 3.77
N SER A 269 -15.35 -13.63 3.71
CA SER A 269 -15.83 -14.37 4.90
C SER A 269 -14.80 -15.29 5.53
N GLU A 270 -13.79 -15.72 4.78
CA GLU A 270 -12.77 -16.64 5.26
C GLU A 270 -11.69 -15.94 6.11
N SER A 271 -11.44 -14.66 5.86
CA SER A 271 -10.31 -13.97 6.47
C SER A 271 -10.66 -12.70 7.26
N ASP A 272 -11.81 -12.06 7.04
CA ASP A 272 -12.17 -10.83 7.75
C ASP A 272 -12.43 -11.01 9.26
N GLY A 273 -12.53 -12.25 9.75
CA GLY A 273 -12.61 -12.58 11.17
C GLY A 273 -11.44 -12.03 12.00
N TYR A 274 -10.25 -11.90 11.43
CA TYR A 274 -9.11 -11.25 12.07
C TYR A 274 -9.36 -9.78 12.38
N TYR A 275 -9.96 -9.05 11.44
CA TYR A 275 -10.31 -7.64 11.64
C TYR A 275 -11.47 -7.46 12.63
N GLN A 276 -12.43 -8.39 12.64
CA GLN A 276 -13.51 -8.39 13.63
C GLN A 276 -12.92 -8.54 15.03
N ASN A 277 -12.07 -9.56 15.27
CA ASN A 277 -11.41 -9.75 16.56
C ASN A 277 -10.57 -8.55 16.98
N ALA A 278 -9.83 -7.94 16.05
CA ALA A 278 -9.01 -6.77 16.30
C ALA A 278 -9.85 -5.55 16.71
N SER A 279 -10.97 -5.32 16.03
CA SER A 279 -11.84 -4.16 16.26
C SER A 279 -12.43 -4.11 17.67
N GLU A 280 -12.69 -5.28 18.27
CA GLU A 280 -13.24 -5.39 19.63
C GLU A 280 -12.31 -4.83 20.71
N LEU A 281 -11.01 -4.72 20.43
CA LEU A 281 -10.03 -4.14 21.38
C LEU A 281 -10.16 -2.61 21.49
N PHE A 282 -10.83 -1.95 20.53
CA PHE A 282 -10.80 -0.50 20.40
C PHE A 282 -12.19 0.14 20.39
N PRO A 283 -13.05 -0.12 21.40
CA PRO A 283 -14.42 0.37 21.43
C PRO A 283 -14.52 1.92 21.51
N ASN A 284 -13.45 2.58 21.92
CA ASN A 284 -13.39 4.03 22.07
C ASN A 284 -12.53 4.72 21.00
N SER A 285 -12.07 4.01 19.99
CA SER A 285 -11.31 4.56 18.86
C SER A 285 -12.20 4.71 17.63
N SER A 286 -11.85 5.62 16.73
CA SER A 286 -12.47 5.67 15.41
C SER A 286 -12.03 4.44 14.62
N LEU A 287 -12.93 3.50 14.36
CA LEU A 287 -12.67 2.31 13.55
C LEU A 287 -12.90 2.63 12.09
N LEU A 288 -11.92 2.35 11.26
CA LEU A 288 -11.89 2.70 9.83
C LEU A 288 -11.58 1.48 8.97
N TYR A 289 -12.04 1.49 7.73
CA TYR A 289 -11.66 0.51 6.71
C TYR A 289 -11.38 1.21 5.37
N TYR A 290 -10.72 0.52 4.44
CA TYR A 290 -10.24 1.19 3.23
C TYR A 290 -10.36 0.38 1.92
N LYS A 291 -10.46 -0.95 1.97
CA LYS A 291 -10.44 -1.77 0.74
C LYS A 291 -11.68 -1.60 -0.14
N HIS A 292 -12.77 -1.05 0.38
CA HIS A 292 -13.91 -0.62 -0.42
C HIS A 292 -13.61 0.59 -1.31
N LEU A 293 -12.50 1.30 -1.04
CA LEU A 293 -12.02 2.45 -1.82
C LEU A 293 -10.87 2.09 -2.77
N SER A 294 -10.06 1.11 -2.41
CA SER A 294 -8.85 0.73 -3.17
C SER A 294 -8.96 -0.62 -3.88
N GLY A 295 -9.87 -1.49 -3.47
CA GLY A 295 -9.82 -2.90 -3.74
C GLY A 295 -8.73 -3.60 -2.91
N GLU A 296 -8.68 -4.94 -3.03
CA GLU A 296 -7.61 -5.77 -2.48
C GLU A 296 -6.49 -5.93 -3.50
N PHE A 297 -5.25 -5.82 -3.07
CA PHE A 297 -4.05 -6.21 -3.81
C PHE A 297 -2.89 -6.33 -2.82
N ASN A 298 -1.80 -6.98 -3.22
CA ASN A 298 -0.73 -7.30 -2.28
C ASN A 298 -0.26 -6.08 -1.48
N THR A 299 -0.08 -4.94 -2.12
CA THR A 299 0.40 -3.72 -1.45
C THR A 299 -0.70 -2.68 -1.18
N ALA A 300 -1.93 -3.13 -0.97
CA ALA A 300 -3.08 -2.24 -0.69
C ALA A 300 -2.90 -1.39 0.58
N SER A 301 -2.08 -1.84 1.53
CA SER A 301 -1.70 -1.10 2.73
C SER A 301 -1.02 0.25 2.44
N GLY A 302 -0.46 0.42 1.24
CA GLY A 302 0.04 1.71 0.78
C GLY A 302 -1.03 2.79 0.67
N PHE A 303 -2.24 2.41 0.24
CA PHE A 303 -3.38 3.34 0.24
C PHE A 303 -3.81 3.69 1.67
N SER A 304 -3.88 2.72 2.58
CA SER A 304 -4.25 3.02 3.98
C SER A 304 -3.21 3.89 4.69
N THR A 305 -1.92 3.68 4.42
CA THR A 305 -0.83 4.53 4.95
C THR A 305 -0.93 5.96 4.39
N PHE A 306 -1.23 6.10 3.09
CA PHE A 306 -1.49 7.40 2.47
C PHE A 306 -2.70 8.09 3.12
N MET A 307 -3.80 7.37 3.36
CA MET A 307 -4.98 7.93 4.03
C MET A 307 -4.67 8.33 5.47
N ALA A 308 -3.88 7.56 6.22
CA ALA A 308 -3.45 7.94 7.56
C ALA A 308 -2.66 9.27 7.55
N CYS A 309 -1.77 9.46 6.58
CA CYS A 309 -1.06 10.73 6.38
C CYS A 309 -2.04 11.88 6.14
N GLN A 310 -3.05 11.70 5.28
CA GLN A 310 -4.04 12.74 5.01
C GLN A 310 -4.92 13.05 6.23
N ILE A 311 -5.30 12.03 7.02
CA ILE A 311 -6.03 12.20 8.26
C ILE A 311 -5.21 13.02 9.27
N PHE A 312 -3.92 12.76 9.43
CA PHE A 312 -3.06 13.57 10.29
C PHE A 312 -2.96 15.03 9.82
N LYS A 313 -2.77 15.25 8.53
CA LYS A 313 -2.66 16.61 7.96
C LYS A 313 -3.92 17.44 8.14
N LYS A 314 -5.09 16.82 7.94
CA LYS A 314 -6.39 17.51 8.01
C LYS A 314 -7.02 17.46 9.40
N GLN A 315 -6.59 16.54 10.27
CA GLN A 315 -7.24 16.18 11.53
C GLN A 315 -8.74 15.85 11.33
N GLU A 316 -9.05 15.24 10.17
CA GLU A 316 -10.41 14.90 9.76
C GLU A 316 -10.43 13.51 9.16
N ILE A 317 -11.42 12.71 9.56
CA ILE A 317 -11.65 11.36 9.04
C ILE A 317 -12.77 11.41 8.02
N PRO A 318 -12.53 10.94 6.77
CA PRO A 318 -13.61 10.81 5.79
C PRO A 318 -14.70 9.85 6.29
N GLU A 319 -15.95 10.30 6.30
CA GLU A 319 -17.09 9.51 6.82
C GLU A 319 -17.23 8.16 6.09
N VAL A 320 -16.89 8.11 4.80
CA VAL A 320 -16.96 6.90 3.99
C VAL A 320 -16.03 5.79 4.51
N MET A 321 -14.98 6.11 5.28
CA MET A 321 -14.07 5.14 5.88
C MET A 321 -14.54 4.64 7.25
N MET A 322 -15.53 5.28 7.89
CA MET A 322 -15.89 4.96 9.26
C MET A 322 -16.70 3.65 9.35
N ILE A 323 -16.33 2.81 10.33
CA ILE A 323 -17.08 1.60 10.70
C ILE A 323 -18.02 1.90 11.87
N ASN A 324 -17.62 2.79 12.79
CA ASN A 324 -18.38 3.18 13.96
C ASN A 324 -18.56 4.70 14.02
N ASP A 325 -19.43 5.18 14.92
CA ASP A 325 -19.75 6.61 15.08
C ASP A 325 -18.79 7.35 16.04
N VAL A 326 -17.68 6.72 16.45
CA VAL A 326 -16.72 7.35 17.36
C VAL A 326 -15.90 8.37 16.60
N LYS A 327 -16.03 9.64 16.96
CA LYS A 327 -15.25 10.76 16.41
C LYS A 327 -14.32 11.31 17.47
N LYS A 328 -13.05 11.53 17.12
CA LYS A 328 -12.03 12.13 17.98
C LYS A 328 -11.84 13.59 17.60
N GLU A 329 -11.74 14.45 18.61
CA GLU A 329 -11.44 15.88 18.41
C GLU A 329 -10.02 16.13 17.94
N SER A 330 -9.11 15.24 18.31
CA SER A 330 -7.69 15.26 17.92
C SER A 330 -7.21 13.85 17.67
N ILE A 331 -6.50 13.64 16.58
CA ILE A 331 -5.98 12.34 16.18
C ILE A 331 -4.46 12.39 16.36
N LYS A 332 -3.97 11.69 17.38
CA LYS A 332 -2.55 11.63 17.72
C LYS A 332 -1.91 10.32 17.30
N ASN A 333 -2.55 9.19 17.55
CA ASN A 333 -2.03 7.88 17.22
C ASN A 333 -2.98 7.14 16.27
N ILE A 334 -2.45 6.71 15.15
CA ILE A 334 -3.15 5.83 14.20
C ILE A 334 -2.43 4.49 14.18
N LEU A 335 -3.19 3.41 14.38
CA LEU A 335 -2.75 2.05 14.17
C LEU A 335 -3.34 1.56 12.84
N LEU A 336 -2.52 0.89 12.02
CA LEU A 336 -2.95 0.19 10.81
C LEU A 336 -2.76 -1.30 11.03
N TYR A 337 -3.75 -2.11 10.62
CA TYR A 337 -3.65 -3.56 10.59
C TYR A 337 -4.07 -4.09 9.23
N ASN A 338 -3.19 -4.86 8.60
CA ASN A 338 -3.44 -5.47 7.31
C ASN A 338 -2.98 -6.93 7.29
N HIS A 339 -3.65 -7.74 6.48
CA HIS A 339 -3.26 -9.08 6.05
C HIS A 339 -3.89 -9.40 4.70
N LEU A 340 -3.48 -10.46 4.05
CA LEU A 340 -4.08 -10.99 2.84
C LEU A 340 -4.48 -12.45 3.05
N GLY A 341 -5.79 -12.72 2.97
CA GLY A 341 -6.31 -14.09 3.10
C GLY A 341 -5.94 -14.79 4.42
N GLY A 342 -5.76 -14.05 5.52
CA GLY A 342 -5.35 -14.60 6.81
C GLY A 342 -3.87 -14.94 6.96
N GLY A 343 -3.03 -14.46 6.04
CA GLY A 343 -1.56 -14.56 6.13
C GLY A 343 -0.86 -13.22 6.00
N ASP A 344 0.43 -13.18 6.29
CA ASP A 344 1.29 -11.99 6.19
C ASP A 344 0.70 -10.77 6.93
N HIS A 345 0.47 -10.94 8.23
CA HIS A 345 -0.09 -9.89 9.08
C HIS A 345 0.90 -8.79 9.39
N SER A 346 0.46 -7.54 9.33
CA SER A 346 1.28 -6.38 9.63
C SER A 346 0.55 -5.36 10.51
N LEU A 347 1.30 -4.77 11.44
CA LEU A 347 0.90 -3.62 12.25
C LEU A 347 1.85 -2.46 11.95
N VAL A 348 1.29 -1.28 11.70
CA VAL A 348 2.06 -0.03 11.55
C VAL A 348 1.50 1.00 12.50
N LEU A 349 2.37 1.53 13.37
CA LEU A 349 2.02 2.58 14.33
C LEU A 349 2.57 3.92 13.85
N LEU A 350 1.68 4.87 13.67
CA LEU A 350 1.98 6.25 13.28
C LEU A 350 1.57 7.22 14.39
N GLU A 351 2.40 8.22 14.65
CA GLU A 351 2.11 9.31 15.60
C GLU A 351 2.12 10.66 14.88
N ASN A 352 1.13 11.49 15.17
CA ASN A 352 1.06 12.87 14.66
C ASN A 352 2.26 13.70 15.12
N VAL A 353 2.70 14.69 14.32
CA VAL A 353 3.94 15.44 14.56
C VAL A 353 3.71 16.95 14.69
#